data_c820d19e3d8a4f31b54afa05fab57a99
#
_entry.id   c820d19e3d8a4f31b54afa05fab57a99
#
_cell.length_a   1.000
_cell.length_b   1.000
_cell.length_c   1.000
_cell.angle_alpha   90.00
_cell.angle_beta   90.00
_cell.angle_gamma   90.00
#
_symmetry.space_group_name_H-M   'P 1'
#
loop_
_entity.id
_entity.type
_entity.pdbx_description
1 polymer ?
#
loop_
_entity_poly.entity_id
_entity_poly.type
_entity_poly.pdbx_seq_one_letter_code
_entity_poly.pdbx_strand_id
1 'polypeptide(L)'
;MSLFGKEKYTLVKIKKKEIPEGLWTKCPGCNAPTFHKDLKDNLSICPKCRHHFSLTAHERTALLIDEGTFEEMDAQMSSLDPLEFKGPKTYKDKLEEDQKATGLTDAVITGKGELHKTPMVLAVTDSRFIMGSMGSVVGEKITRAVEFATAHRLPVVIVSGSGGGARMYEGVLSLMQMAKTCAALSKHHDAGLLHISVLTNPTMAGIMASFAGIGDIIMAEPKALIGFTGPRVIEQTIRQKLPAGFQRSEFLLAHGLIDMIVDRKDMKNRISQIFEHTQNP
;
A
#
# COMPACT_ATOMS: atom_id res chain seq x y z
N MET A 1 30.52 72.33 19.89
CA MET A 1 29.08 71.98 19.95
C MET A 1 28.84 70.87 18.94
N SER A 2 28.66 69.64 19.37
CA SER A 2 28.38 68.49 18.50
C SER A 2 26.85 68.24 18.56
N LEU A 3 26.16 68.48 17.45
CA LEU A 3 24.69 68.44 17.35
C LEU A 3 24.15 67.15 16.76
N PHE A 4 24.86 66.01 16.88
CA PHE A 4 24.35 64.73 16.43
C PHE A 4 24.36 63.71 17.56
N GLY A 5 23.19 63.57 18.22
CA GLY A 5 22.92 62.44 19.12
C GLY A 5 22.89 61.15 18.33
N LYS A 6 23.70 60.15 18.72
CA LYS A 6 23.65 58.77 18.19
C LYS A 6 22.31 58.14 18.56
N GLU A 7 21.53 57.73 17.56
CA GLU A 7 20.33 56.93 17.77
C GLU A 7 20.70 55.61 18.49
N LYS A 8 20.05 55.35 19.62
CA LYS A 8 20.21 54.13 20.36
C LYS A 8 19.30 53.05 19.75
N TYR A 9 19.87 52.16 18.94
CA TYR A 9 19.14 51.00 18.45
C TYR A 9 19.04 49.98 19.57
N THR A 10 17.80 49.63 19.93
CA THR A 10 17.52 48.50 20.84
C THR A 10 17.45 47.22 20.03
N LEU A 11 18.41 46.31 20.17
CA LEU A 11 18.36 44.99 19.53
C LEU A 11 17.26 44.15 20.23
N VAL A 12 16.09 44.07 19.56
CA VAL A 12 15.06 43.14 19.97
C VAL A 12 15.46 41.74 19.51
N LYS A 13 15.88 40.91 20.44
CA LYS A 13 16.09 39.46 20.18
C LYS A 13 14.69 38.83 19.92
N ILE A 14 14.31 38.69 18.67
CA ILE A 14 13.17 37.88 18.30
C ILE A 14 13.56 36.43 18.55
N LYS A 15 13.00 35.80 19.59
CA LYS A 15 13.07 34.33 19.74
C LYS A 15 12.42 33.73 18.49
N LYS A 16 13.24 33.16 17.59
CA LYS A 16 12.71 32.30 16.53
C LYS A 16 11.91 31.20 17.22
N LYS A 17 10.60 31.15 17.00
CA LYS A 17 9.82 29.97 17.37
C LYS A 17 10.43 28.80 16.60
N GLU A 18 10.99 27.85 17.31
CA GLU A 18 11.38 26.58 16.72
C GLU A 18 10.09 25.97 16.15
N ILE A 19 10.04 25.85 14.83
CA ILE A 19 8.96 25.10 14.16
C ILE A 19 9.26 23.63 14.47
N PRO A 20 8.37 22.89 15.14
CA PRO A 20 8.59 21.48 15.43
C PRO A 20 8.93 20.74 14.12
N GLU A 21 10.00 19.95 14.16
CA GLU A 21 10.37 19.09 13.03
C GLU A 21 9.20 18.17 12.69
N GLY A 22 8.96 17.94 11.41
CA GLY A 22 7.93 16.99 10.93
C GLY A 22 6.54 17.59 10.65
N LEU A 23 6.33 18.91 10.80
CA LEU A 23 5.03 19.53 10.45
C LEU A 23 4.78 19.65 8.95
N TRP A 24 5.85 19.65 8.14
CA TRP A 24 5.78 19.84 6.69
C TRP A 24 6.50 18.70 5.96
N THR A 25 5.92 18.30 4.83
CA THR A 25 6.55 17.37 3.89
C THR A 25 6.57 17.97 2.50
N LYS A 26 7.56 17.59 1.69
CA LYS A 26 7.64 17.99 0.28
C LYS A 26 6.89 16.97 -0.57
N CYS A 27 5.92 17.42 -1.35
CA CYS A 27 5.19 16.56 -2.24
C CYS A 27 6.11 16.00 -3.35
N PRO A 28 6.25 14.67 -3.52
CA PRO A 28 7.10 14.11 -4.56
C PRO A 28 6.54 14.34 -5.98
N GLY A 29 5.26 14.65 -6.11
CA GLY A 29 4.63 14.91 -7.41
C GLY A 29 4.80 16.33 -7.94
N CYS A 30 4.83 17.36 -7.06
CA CYS A 30 4.93 18.76 -7.49
C CYS A 30 5.97 19.58 -6.72
N ASN A 31 6.73 18.95 -5.83
CA ASN A 31 7.72 19.58 -4.96
C ASN A 31 7.19 20.68 -4.02
N ALA A 32 5.89 20.90 -3.96
CA ALA A 32 5.30 21.88 -3.05
C ALA A 32 5.43 21.40 -1.59
N PRO A 33 5.76 22.33 -0.65
CA PRO A 33 5.64 22.03 0.78
C PRO A 33 4.16 21.85 1.11
N THR A 34 3.84 20.81 1.87
CA THR A 34 2.48 20.46 2.27
C THR A 34 2.46 20.19 3.77
N PHE A 35 1.49 20.76 4.46
CA PHE A 35 1.34 20.60 5.89
C PHE A 35 0.76 19.22 6.22
N HIS A 36 1.32 18.52 7.20
CA HIS A 36 0.88 17.15 7.53
C HIS A 36 -0.59 17.08 7.94
N LYS A 37 -1.11 18.09 8.65
CA LYS A 37 -2.53 18.13 9.01
C LYS A 37 -3.42 18.21 7.76
N ASP A 38 -3.08 19.09 6.81
CA ASP A 38 -3.86 19.23 5.56
C ASP A 38 -3.83 17.94 4.73
N LEU A 39 -2.69 17.21 4.75
CA LEU A 39 -2.62 15.89 4.12
C LEU A 39 -3.54 14.89 4.80
N LYS A 40 -3.51 14.81 6.12
CA LYS A 40 -4.37 13.90 6.88
C LYS A 40 -5.85 14.19 6.64
N ASP A 41 -6.25 15.45 6.72
CA ASP A 41 -7.63 15.89 6.49
C ASP A 41 -8.08 15.63 5.03
N ASN A 42 -7.14 15.56 4.08
CA ASN A 42 -7.36 15.26 2.67
C ASN A 42 -6.99 13.82 2.30
N LEU A 43 -7.08 12.85 3.23
CA LEU A 43 -6.78 11.42 3.01
C LEU A 43 -5.38 11.17 2.41
N SER A 44 -4.38 11.95 2.84
CA SER A 44 -3.00 11.90 2.32
C SER A 44 -2.90 12.12 0.80
N ILE A 45 -3.76 12.98 0.25
CA ILE A 45 -3.73 13.43 -1.14
C ILE A 45 -3.21 14.87 -1.18
N CYS A 46 -2.21 15.15 -2.01
CA CYS A 46 -1.69 16.51 -2.18
C CYS A 46 -2.77 17.46 -2.67
N PRO A 47 -3.07 18.55 -1.95
CA PRO A 47 -4.12 19.50 -2.37
C PRO A 47 -3.76 20.23 -3.66
N LYS A 48 -2.46 20.32 -4.02
CA LYS A 48 -1.99 21.08 -5.20
C LYS A 48 -1.98 20.25 -6.48
N CYS A 49 -1.46 19.01 -6.46
CA CYS A 49 -1.29 18.20 -7.67
C CYS A 49 -2.03 16.86 -7.64
N ARG A 50 -2.77 16.61 -6.57
CA ARG A 50 -3.52 15.34 -6.33
C ARG A 50 -2.62 14.10 -6.32
N HIS A 51 -1.34 14.24 -5.96
CA HIS A 51 -0.49 13.09 -5.72
C HIS A 51 -0.98 12.34 -4.49
N HIS A 52 -1.18 11.03 -4.61
CA HIS A 52 -1.57 10.14 -3.52
C HIS A 52 -0.30 9.69 -2.77
N PHE A 53 -0.12 10.17 -1.55
CA PHE A 53 0.94 9.65 -0.67
C PHE A 53 0.58 8.24 -0.20
N SER A 54 1.57 7.44 0.17
CA SER A 54 1.33 6.13 0.76
C SER A 54 0.56 6.25 2.07
N LEU A 55 -0.40 5.35 2.27
CA LEU A 55 -1.07 5.14 3.55
C LEU A 55 -0.49 3.90 4.22
N THR A 56 -0.51 3.89 5.53
CA THR A 56 -0.26 2.69 6.33
C THR A 56 -1.38 1.67 6.15
N ALA A 57 -1.12 0.41 6.46
CA ALA A 57 -2.16 -0.62 6.39
C ALA A 57 -3.35 -0.30 7.31
N HIS A 58 -3.10 0.22 8.51
CA HIS A 58 -4.16 0.63 9.44
C HIS A 58 -5.00 1.81 8.91
N GLU A 59 -4.35 2.86 8.33
CA GLU A 59 -5.08 3.98 7.73
C GLU A 59 -5.93 3.52 6.54
N ARG A 60 -5.42 2.58 5.74
CA ARG A 60 -6.15 2.01 4.61
C ARG A 60 -7.35 1.18 5.08
N THR A 61 -7.18 0.36 6.12
CA THR A 61 -8.26 -0.39 6.74
C THR A 61 -9.34 0.54 7.27
N ALA A 62 -8.97 1.58 8.02
CA ALA A 62 -9.91 2.57 8.54
C ALA A 62 -10.65 3.36 7.45
N LEU A 63 -10.05 3.51 6.25
CA LEU A 63 -10.69 4.16 5.12
C LEU A 63 -11.79 3.30 4.46
N LEU A 64 -11.61 1.98 4.43
CA LEU A 64 -12.49 1.07 3.69
C LEU A 64 -13.54 0.40 4.58
N ILE A 65 -13.17 0.02 5.79
CA ILE A 65 -14.04 -0.71 6.71
C ILE A 65 -14.90 0.26 7.54
N ASP A 66 -16.11 -0.14 7.86
CA ASP A 66 -16.99 0.60 8.74
C ASP A 66 -16.45 0.59 10.17
N GLU A 67 -16.55 1.71 10.84
CA GLU A 67 -15.99 1.91 12.19
C GLU A 67 -16.48 0.83 13.15
N GLY A 68 -15.54 0.22 13.89
CA GLY A 68 -15.82 -0.79 14.91
C GLY A 68 -16.14 -2.20 14.38
N THR A 69 -16.13 -2.43 13.06
CA THR A 69 -16.45 -3.76 12.50
C THR A 69 -15.23 -4.60 12.11
N PHE A 70 -14.02 -4.02 12.10
CA PHE A 70 -12.82 -4.76 11.70
C PHE A 70 -12.33 -5.71 12.80
N GLU A 71 -12.23 -6.99 12.45
CA GLU A 71 -11.62 -8.02 13.29
C GLU A 71 -10.38 -8.55 12.57
N GLU A 72 -9.17 -8.21 13.08
CA GLU A 72 -7.92 -8.67 12.50
C GLU A 72 -7.73 -10.17 12.68
N MET A 73 -7.29 -10.85 11.62
CA MET A 73 -6.98 -12.27 11.59
C MET A 73 -5.46 -12.46 11.64
N ASP A 74 -5.02 -13.52 12.33
CA ASP A 74 -3.60 -13.91 12.40
C ASP A 74 -2.65 -12.76 12.82
N ALA A 75 -3.12 -11.84 13.69
CA ALA A 75 -2.40 -10.64 14.11
C ALA A 75 -0.99 -10.92 14.69
N GLN A 76 -0.81 -12.07 15.34
CA GLN A 76 0.45 -12.45 16.00
C GLN A 76 1.40 -13.23 15.09
N MET A 77 1.02 -13.52 13.84
CA MET A 77 1.85 -14.30 12.93
C MET A 77 3.08 -13.51 12.49
N SER A 78 4.26 -14.04 12.72
CA SER A 78 5.55 -13.44 12.41
C SER A 78 6.50 -14.46 11.77
N SER A 79 7.44 -13.99 10.95
CA SER A 79 8.44 -14.84 10.30
C SER A 79 9.47 -15.42 11.28
N LEU A 80 9.91 -16.65 11.03
CA LEU A 80 10.83 -17.39 11.90
C LEU A 80 12.28 -17.43 11.39
N ASP A 81 12.63 -16.76 10.30
CA ASP A 81 13.95 -16.83 9.65
C ASP A 81 14.46 -18.28 9.44
N PRO A 82 13.73 -19.12 8.69
CA PRO A 82 14.06 -20.54 8.56
C PRO A 82 15.38 -20.80 7.80
N LEU A 83 15.93 -19.82 7.12
CA LEU A 83 17.17 -19.93 6.35
C LEU A 83 18.38 -19.31 7.07
N GLU A 84 18.19 -18.70 8.23
CA GLU A 84 19.25 -17.97 8.97
C GLU A 84 20.01 -17.00 8.05
N PHE A 85 19.27 -16.25 7.21
CA PHE A 85 19.84 -15.44 6.14
C PHE A 85 20.73 -14.33 6.69
N LYS A 86 21.96 -14.26 6.17
CA LYS A 86 22.97 -13.25 6.53
C LYS A 86 23.30 -12.41 5.30
N GLY A 87 22.77 -11.19 5.28
CA GLY A 87 23.13 -10.13 4.34
C GLY A 87 23.94 -9.03 5.03
N PRO A 88 23.82 -7.77 4.62
CA PRO A 88 24.36 -6.63 5.36
C PRO A 88 23.84 -6.52 6.79
N LYS A 89 22.59 -6.94 7.02
CA LYS A 89 21.96 -7.22 8.32
C LYS A 89 21.42 -8.65 8.29
N THR A 90 21.29 -9.28 9.46
CA THR A 90 20.57 -10.56 9.54
C THR A 90 19.08 -10.33 9.28
N TYR A 91 18.37 -11.36 8.83
CA TYR A 91 16.93 -11.24 8.63
C TYR A 91 16.19 -10.97 9.95
N LYS A 92 16.63 -11.61 11.03
CA LYS A 92 16.08 -11.39 12.36
C LYS A 92 16.19 -9.91 12.80
N ASP A 93 17.39 -9.30 12.67
CA ASP A 93 17.57 -7.89 13.01
C ASP A 93 16.68 -6.97 12.16
N LYS A 94 16.52 -7.31 10.87
CA LYS A 94 15.65 -6.55 9.96
C LYS A 94 14.18 -6.65 10.33
N LEU A 95 13.71 -7.85 10.72
CA LEU A 95 12.33 -8.05 11.22
C LEU A 95 12.08 -7.22 12.47
N GLU A 96 12.98 -7.31 13.47
CA GLU A 96 12.84 -6.55 14.73
C GLU A 96 12.85 -5.03 14.50
N GLU A 97 13.70 -4.54 13.60
CA GLU A 97 13.75 -3.12 13.22
C GLU A 97 12.43 -2.65 12.63
N ASP A 98 11.88 -3.38 11.65
CA ASP A 98 10.65 -2.99 10.98
C ASP A 98 9.42 -3.18 11.87
N GLN A 99 9.38 -4.21 12.71
CA GLN A 99 8.33 -4.36 13.73
C GLN A 99 8.28 -3.17 14.69
N LYS A 100 9.44 -2.73 15.20
CA LYS A 100 9.54 -1.54 16.07
C LYS A 100 9.14 -0.26 15.34
N ALA A 101 9.53 -0.11 14.08
CA ALA A 101 9.26 1.09 13.29
C ALA A 101 7.80 1.21 12.82
N THR A 102 7.13 0.08 12.56
CA THR A 102 5.80 0.07 11.96
C THR A 102 4.68 -0.32 12.92
N GLY A 103 5.01 -1.03 14.01
CA GLY A 103 4.04 -1.66 14.90
C GLY A 103 3.35 -2.90 14.32
N LEU A 104 3.78 -3.36 13.14
CA LEU A 104 3.25 -4.54 12.46
C LEU A 104 4.08 -5.78 12.81
N THR A 105 3.47 -6.96 12.78
CA THR A 105 4.18 -8.25 12.90
C THR A 105 4.81 -8.69 11.58
N ASP A 106 4.19 -8.33 10.45
CA ASP A 106 4.72 -8.50 9.09
C ASP A 106 4.04 -7.51 8.11
N ALA A 107 4.39 -7.57 6.83
CA ALA A 107 4.05 -6.59 5.81
C ALA A 107 2.58 -6.61 5.33
N VAL A 108 1.67 -7.28 6.04
CA VAL A 108 0.24 -7.36 5.69
C VAL A 108 -0.65 -7.43 6.93
N ILE A 109 -1.76 -6.71 6.87
CA ILE A 109 -2.91 -6.86 7.79
C ILE A 109 -4.01 -7.59 7.03
N THR A 110 -4.62 -8.59 7.65
CA THR A 110 -5.78 -9.33 7.13
C THR A 110 -6.87 -9.38 8.18
N GLY A 111 -8.12 -9.31 7.76
CA GLY A 111 -9.25 -9.39 8.68
C GLY A 111 -10.59 -9.41 7.97
N LYS A 112 -11.65 -9.64 8.73
CA LYS A 112 -13.03 -9.47 8.30
C LYS A 112 -13.60 -8.15 8.82
N GLY A 113 -14.60 -7.62 8.13
CA GLY A 113 -15.28 -6.39 8.52
C GLY A 113 -16.41 -6.08 7.58
N GLU A 114 -16.99 -4.92 7.71
CA GLU A 114 -18.07 -4.45 6.85
C GLU A 114 -17.66 -3.24 6.04
N LEU A 115 -18.12 -3.16 4.81
CA LEU A 115 -18.02 -1.99 3.94
C LEU A 115 -19.44 -1.58 3.53
N HIS A 116 -19.91 -0.43 4.03
CA HIS A 116 -21.31 0.00 3.90
C HIS A 116 -22.28 -1.12 4.30
N LYS A 117 -22.03 -1.77 5.44
CA LYS A 117 -22.80 -2.89 6.02
C LYS A 117 -22.75 -4.20 5.22
N THR A 118 -21.94 -4.27 4.16
CA THR A 118 -21.70 -5.51 3.42
C THR A 118 -20.52 -6.23 4.04
N PRO A 119 -20.69 -7.43 4.59
CA PRO A 119 -19.59 -8.22 5.14
C PRO A 119 -18.58 -8.59 4.05
N MET A 120 -17.29 -8.47 4.36
CA MET A 120 -16.20 -8.80 3.45
C MET A 120 -14.92 -9.18 4.19
N VAL A 121 -13.97 -9.74 3.46
CA VAL A 121 -12.60 -9.95 3.94
C VAL A 121 -11.66 -8.95 3.28
N LEU A 122 -10.80 -8.32 4.09
CA LEU A 122 -9.82 -7.34 3.65
C LEU A 122 -8.40 -7.84 3.90
N ALA A 123 -7.52 -7.66 2.93
CA ALA A 123 -6.07 -7.77 3.10
C ALA A 123 -5.42 -6.47 2.63
N VAL A 124 -4.48 -5.92 3.41
CA VAL A 124 -3.77 -4.68 3.07
C VAL A 124 -2.28 -4.85 3.29
N THR A 125 -1.48 -4.71 2.25
CA THR A 125 -0.02 -4.72 2.37
C THR A 125 0.51 -3.35 2.82
N ASP A 126 1.63 -3.34 3.56
CA ASP A 126 2.26 -2.12 4.06
C ASP A 126 3.72 -2.02 3.58
N SER A 127 3.98 -1.04 2.72
CA SER A 127 5.31 -0.84 2.13
C SER A 127 6.38 -0.40 3.13
N ARG A 128 6.03 0.00 4.32
CA ARG A 128 6.98 0.39 5.37
C ARG A 128 7.69 -0.82 5.98
N PHE A 129 7.07 -2.01 5.96
CA PHE A 129 7.66 -3.25 6.45
C PHE A 129 8.35 -3.98 5.28
N ILE A 130 9.66 -4.01 5.24
CA ILE A 130 10.50 -4.59 4.18
C ILE A 130 9.95 -4.30 2.75
N MET A 131 9.61 -3.04 2.49
CA MET A 131 9.02 -2.56 1.23
C MET A 131 7.71 -3.26 0.82
N GLY A 132 6.97 -3.85 1.75
CA GLY A 132 5.77 -4.63 1.48
C GLY A 132 6.04 -5.97 0.78
N SER A 133 7.28 -6.48 0.82
CA SER A 133 7.67 -7.70 0.10
C SER A 133 6.95 -8.93 0.61
N MET A 134 6.63 -9.85 -0.31
CA MET A 134 5.99 -11.12 -0.01
C MET A 134 6.98 -12.09 0.63
N GLY A 135 6.79 -12.36 1.93
CA GLY A 135 7.40 -13.44 2.65
C GLY A 135 6.39 -14.55 2.95
N SER A 136 6.83 -15.59 3.64
CA SER A 136 6.00 -16.74 4.05
C SER A 136 4.76 -16.29 4.84
N VAL A 137 4.92 -15.32 5.76
CA VAL A 137 3.82 -14.79 6.57
C VAL A 137 2.82 -14.00 5.71
N VAL A 138 3.29 -13.14 4.80
CA VAL A 138 2.38 -12.40 3.90
C VAL A 138 1.55 -13.38 3.07
N GLY A 139 2.20 -14.37 2.46
CA GLY A 139 1.50 -15.38 1.66
C GLY A 139 0.53 -16.23 2.50
N GLU A 140 0.92 -16.64 3.71
CA GLU A 140 0.06 -17.40 4.61
C GLU A 140 -1.15 -16.60 5.06
N LYS A 141 -0.97 -15.36 5.54
CA LYS A 141 -2.08 -14.50 5.99
C LYS A 141 -3.08 -14.24 4.87
N ILE A 142 -2.61 -13.93 3.65
CA ILE A 142 -3.50 -13.72 2.50
C ILE A 142 -4.21 -15.02 2.14
N THR A 143 -3.52 -16.16 2.10
CA THR A 143 -4.12 -17.46 1.81
C THR A 143 -5.23 -17.79 2.80
N ARG A 144 -4.97 -17.67 4.11
CA ARG A 144 -5.98 -17.94 5.15
C ARG A 144 -7.16 -16.98 5.07
N ALA A 145 -6.91 -15.71 4.78
CA ALA A 145 -7.98 -14.73 4.60
C ALA A 145 -8.90 -15.09 3.41
N VAL A 146 -8.31 -15.52 2.28
CA VAL A 146 -9.08 -15.97 1.11
C VAL A 146 -9.82 -17.28 1.39
N GLU A 147 -9.19 -18.25 2.06
CA GLU A 147 -9.83 -19.51 2.45
C GLU A 147 -10.99 -19.28 3.42
N PHE A 148 -10.81 -18.38 4.41
CA PHE A 148 -11.88 -17.95 5.30
C PHE A 148 -13.04 -17.33 4.53
N ALA A 149 -12.75 -16.39 3.62
CA ALA A 149 -13.77 -15.75 2.78
C ALA A 149 -14.53 -16.78 1.94
N THR A 150 -13.82 -17.75 1.35
CA THR A 150 -14.42 -18.82 0.56
C THR A 150 -15.36 -19.67 1.39
N ALA A 151 -14.94 -20.10 2.58
CA ALA A 151 -15.74 -20.91 3.48
C ALA A 151 -17.03 -20.20 3.97
N HIS A 152 -16.95 -18.86 4.12
CA HIS A 152 -18.07 -18.04 4.59
C HIS A 152 -18.84 -17.35 3.45
N ARG A 153 -18.48 -17.62 2.20
CA ARG A 153 -19.06 -17.02 0.98
C ARG A 153 -19.05 -15.49 0.98
N LEU A 154 -17.93 -14.91 1.41
CA LEU A 154 -17.70 -13.46 1.47
C LEU A 154 -16.83 -12.99 0.30
N PRO A 155 -17.02 -11.78 -0.23
CA PRO A 155 -16.09 -11.18 -1.17
C PRO A 155 -14.75 -10.85 -0.50
N VAL A 156 -13.68 -10.85 -1.31
CA VAL A 156 -12.33 -10.48 -0.88
C VAL A 156 -11.90 -9.18 -1.54
N VAL A 157 -11.37 -8.24 -0.76
CA VAL A 157 -10.69 -7.05 -1.27
C VAL A 157 -9.24 -7.10 -0.83
N ILE A 158 -8.31 -7.06 -1.79
CA ILE A 158 -6.88 -7.02 -1.50
C ILE A 158 -6.30 -5.68 -1.96
N VAL A 159 -5.80 -4.88 -1.01
CA VAL A 159 -5.14 -3.61 -1.30
C VAL A 159 -3.64 -3.81 -1.31
N SER A 160 -3.04 -3.63 -2.48
CA SER A 160 -1.61 -3.80 -2.70
C SER A 160 -0.90 -2.45 -2.72
N GLY A 161 0.06 -2.27 -1.82
CA GLY A 161 0.96 -1.13 -1.77
C GLY A 161 2.37 -1.62 -1.46
N SER A 162 3.02 -2.25 -2.46
CA SER A 162 4.30 -2.91 -2.29
C SER A 162 5.29 -2.54 -3.38
N GLY A 163 6.43 -1.98 -2.98
CA GLY A 163 7.57 -1.76 -3.86
C GLY A 163 8.51 -2.98 -3.96
N GLY A 164 8.36 -3.96 -3.06
CA GLY A 164 9.12 -5.20 -3.01
C GLY A 164 8.42 -6.33 -3.77
N GLY A 165 9.21 -7.32 -4.18
CA GLY A 165 8.71 -8.56 -4.75
C GLY A 165 8.72 -9.70 -3.74
N ALA A 166 9.16 -10.90 -4.17
CA ALA A 166 9.45 -11.98 -3.27
C ALA A 166 10.59 -11.60 -2.31
N ARG A 167 10.41 -11.83 -1.01
CA ARG A 167 11.35 -11.45 0.03
C ARG A 167 12.64 -12.26 -0.07
N MET A 168 13.74 -11.61 -0.40
CA MET A 168 15.02 -12.26 -0.65
C MET A 168 15.54 -13.05 0.56
N TYR A 169 15.27 -12.58 1.78
CA TYR A 169 15.67 -13.24 3.02
C TYR A 169 15.11 -14.65 3.20
N GLU A 170 13.99 -14.95 2.56
CA GLU A 170 13.31 -16.25 2.64
C GLU A 170 13.50 -17.10 1.37
N GLY A 171 14.31 -16.63 0.41
CA GLY A 171 14.67 -17.41 -0.77
C GLY A 171 13.46 -17.98 -1.52
N VAL A 172 13.51 -19.29 -1.82
CA VAL A 172 12.44 -19.97 -2.55
C VAL A 172 11.11 -20.01 -1.78
N LEU A 173 11.13 -19.92 -0.45
CA LEU A 173 9.90 -19.92 0.36
C LEU A 173 9.03 -18.70 0.01
N SER A 174 9.65 -17.55 -0.21
CA SER A 174 8.93 -16.35 -0.63
C SER A 174 8.40 -16.44 -2.06
N LEU A 175 9.13 -17.08 -2.97
CA LEU A 175 8.67 -17.32 -4.35
C LEU A 175 7.44 -18.24 -4.38
N MET A 176 7.40 -19.26 -3.56
CA MET A 176 6.27 -20.21 -3.50
C MET A 176 4.98 -19.57 -2.97
N GLN A 177 5.07 -18.42 -2.31
CA GLN A 177 3.87 -17.70 -1.84
C GLN A 177 3.03 -17.16 -3.00
N MET A 178 3.65 -16.83 -4.14
CA MET A 178 2.90 -16.44 -5.35
C MET A 178 1.96 -17.57 -5.79
N ALA A 179 2.48 -18.76 -5.96
CA ALA A 179 1.66 -19.93 -6.34
C ALA A 179 0.59 -20.26 -5.28
N LYS A 180 0.94 -20.14 -3.99
CA LYS A 180 0.03 -20.42 -2.88
C LYS A 180 -1.15 -19.47 -2.83
N THR A 181 -0.93 -18.18 -2.93
CA THR A 181 -2.00 -17.18 -2.93
C THR A 181 -2.87 -17.28 -4.18
N CYS A 182 -2.28 -17.53 -5.36
CA CYS A 182 -3.02 -17.76 -6.59
C CYS A 182 -3.90 -19.01 -6.51
N ALA A 183 -3.41 -20.10 -5.92
CA ALA A 183 -4.20 -21.33 -5.73
C ALA A 183 -5.41 -21.13 -4.80
N ALA A 184 -5.26 -20.31 -3.74
CA ALA A 184 -6.39 -19.95 -2.87
C ALA A 184 -7.42 -19.11 -3.62
N LEU A 185 -6.97 -18.10 -4.38
CA LEU A 185 -7.86 -17.25 -5.19
C LEU A 185 -8.55 -18.01 -6.32
N SER A 186 -7.88 -18.99 -6.93
CA SER A 186 -8.52 -19.89 -7.91
C SER A 186 -9.71 -20.62 -7.29
N LYS A 187 -9.55 -21.21 -6.10
CA LYS A 187 -10.66 -21.86 -5.39
C LYS A 187 -11.79 -20.87 -5.02
N HIS A 188 -11.43 -19.64 -4.69
CA HIS A 188 -12.38 -18.58 -4.38
C HIS A 188 -13.22 -18.23 -5.62
N HIS A 189 -12.57 -18.08 -6.78
CA HIS A 189 -13.20 -17.86 -8.06
C HIS A 189 -14.09 -19.04 -8.48
N ASP A 190 -13.62 -20.30 -8.34
CA ASP A 190 -14.39 -21.51 -8.63
C ASP A 190 -15.65 -21.64 -7.77
N ALA A 191 -15.64 -21.04 -6.57
CA ALA A 191 -16.82 -20.94 -5.71
C ALA A 191 -17.80 -19.82 -6.13
N GLY A 192 -17.51 -19.09 -7.22
CA GLY A 192 -18.30 -17.97 -7.73
C GLY A 192 -18.25 -16.73 -6.82
N LEU A 193 -17.13 -16.49 -6.16
CA LEU A 193 -16.97 -15.41 -5.19
C LEU A 193 -16.03 -14.32 -5.73
N LEU A 194 -16.35 -13.08 -5.42
CA LEU A 194 -15.69 -11.89 -5.97
C LEU A 194 -14.35 -11.59 -5.27
N HIS A 195 -13.30 -11.38 -6.08
CA HIS A 195 -12.04 -10.82 -5.67
C HIS A 195 -11.82 -9.45 -6.34
N ILE A 196 -11.77 -8.37 -5.54
CA ILE A 196 -11.39 -7.03 -5.99
C ILE A 196 -9.94 -6.76 -5.60
N SER A 197 -9.11 -6.46 -6.59
CA SER A 197 -7.73 -6.02 -6.41
C SER A 197 -7.65 -4.49 -6.49
N VAL A 198 -7.09 -3.84 -5.45
CA VAL A 198 -6.85 -2.39 -5.40
C VAL A 198 -5.36 -2.12 -5.43
N LEU A 199 -4.87 -1.57 -6.53
CA LEU A 199 -3.46 -1.31 -6.77
C LEU A 199 -3.10 0.12 -6.35
N THR A 200 -2.18 0.27 -5.40
CA THR A 200 -1.72 1.58 -4.95
C THR A 200 -0.25 1.82 -5.34
N ASN A 201 0.27 3.00 -5.06
CA ASN A 201 1.62 3.39 -5.46
C ASN A 201 2.66 3.07 -4.38
N PRO A 202 3.65 2.18 -4.68
CA PRO A 202 3.78 1.31 -5.85
C PRO A 202 3.14 -0.07 -5.66
N THR A 203 2.82 -0.80 -6.76
CA THR A 203 2.51 -2.23 -6.75
C THR A 203 3.36 -2.94 -7.81
N MET A 204 4.38 -3.69 -7.38
CA MET A 204 5.45 -4.15 -8.25
C MET A 204 5.76 -5.65 -8.08
N ALA A 205 6.51 -6.18 -9.02
CA ALA A 205 7.19 -7.47 -8.98
C ALA A 205 6.26 -8.66 -8.67
N GLY A 206 6.66 -9.54 -7.76
CA GLY A 206 5.91 -10.76 -7.41
C GLY A 206 4.51 -10.51 -6.85
N ILE A 207 4.27 -9.34 -6.24
CA ILE A 207 2.93 -8.94 -5.79
C ILE A 207 2.01 -8.73 -7.00
N MET A 208 2.46 -7.95 -8.00
CA MET A 208 1.68 -7.75 -9.23
C MET A 208 1.54 -9.03 -10.05
N ALA A 209 2.55 -9.90 -10.04
CA ALA A 209 2.54 -11.18 -10.75
C ALA A 209 1.76 -12.30 -10.02
N SER A 210 1.08 -11.98 -8.93
CA SER A 210 0.27 -12.93 -8.17
C SER A 210 -1.09 -12.34 -7.80
N PHE A 211 -1.46 -12.31 -6.53
CA PHE A 211 -2.78 -11.90 -6.07
C PHE A 211 -3.24 -10.50 -6.53
N ALA A 212 -2.31 -9.59 -6.80
CA ALA A 212 -2.68 -8.24 -7.23
C ALA A 212 -3.09 -8.17 -8.70
N GLY A 213 -2.57 -9.05 -9.56
CA GLY A 213 -2.83 -9.05 -11.00
C GLY A 213 -3.94 -9.98 -11.48
N ILE A 214 -4.59 -10.73 -10.56
CA ILE A 214 -5.61 -11.74 -10.91
C ILE A 214 -6.98 -11.46 -10.27
N GLY A 215 -7.26 -10.19 -9.92
CA GLY A 215 -8.60 -9.80 -9.46
C GLY A 215 -9.65 -9.98 -10.55
N ASP A 216 -10.88 -10.34 -10.17
CA ASP A 216 -12.03 -10.29 -11.07
C ASP A 216 -12.31 -8.85 -11.51
N ILE A 217 -12.01 -7.90 -10.62
CA ILE A 217 -11.99 -6.46 -10.92
C ILE A 217 -10.70 -5.87 -10.34
N ILE A 218 -9.93 -5.20 -11.19
CA ILE A 218 -8.65 -4.59 -10.85
C ILE A 218 -8.78 -3.07 -10.91
N MET A 219 -8.72 -2.44 -9.74
CA MET A 219 -8.76 -0.98 -9.60
C MET A 219 -7.38 -0.43 -9.29
N ALA A 220 -7.07 0.79 -9.71
CA ALA A 220 -5.84 1.47 -9.33
C ALA A 220 -6.09 2.89 -8.83
N GLU A 221 -5.26 3.37 -7.89
CA GLU A 221 -5.20 4.79 -7.57
C GLU A 221 -4.55 5.58 -8.73
N PRO A 222 -4.94 6.86 -8.95
CA PRO A 222 -4.35 7.69 -9.99
C PRO A 222 -2.83 7.79 -9.89
N LYS A 223 -2.15 7.71 -11.03
CA LYS A 223 -0.69 7.81 -11.17
C LYS A 223 0.11 6.75 -10.38
N ALA A 224 -0.51 5.69 -9.90
CA ALA A 224 0.18 4.60 -9.22
C ALA A 224 1.20 3.94 -10.17
N LEU A 225 2.39 3.63 -9.65
CA LEU A 225 3.41 2.87 -10.36
C LEU A 225 3.10 1.38 -10.17
N ILE A 226 2.79 0.72 -11.27
CA ILE A 226 2.31 -0.68 -11.26
C ILE A 226 3.03 -1.45 -12.36
N GLY A 227 3.62 -2.59 -12.03
CA GLY A 227 4.32 -3.42 -13.01
C GLY A 227 5.11 -4.54 -12.37
N PHE A 228 5.89 -5.25 -13.18
CA PHE A 228 6.75 -6.32 -12.67
C PHE A 228 8.14 -5.78 -12.34
N THR A 229 8.92 -5.45 -13.36
CA THR A 229 10.27 -4.89 -13.19
C THR A 229 10.21 -3.37 -13.15
N GLY A 230 10.94 -2.75 -12.23
CA GLY A 230 10.97 -1.29 -12.11
C GLY A 230 11.48 -0.60 -13.39
N PRO A 231 10.95 0.59 -13.76
CA PRO A 231 11.29 1.30 -15.00
C PRO A 231 12.80 1.49 -15.19
N ARG A 232 13.49 1.87 -14.11
CA ARG A 232 14.95 2.07 -14.14
C ARG A 232 15.72 0.81 -14.55
N VAL A 233 15.32 -0.35 -14.05
CA VAL A 233 15.97 -1.63 -14.39
C VAL A 233 15.71 -1.99 -15.84
N ILE A 234 14.49 -1.78 -16.34
CA ILE A 234 14.14 -2.01 -17.74
C ILE A 234 15.00 -1.13 -18.63
N GLU A 235 15.04 0.19 -18.40
CA GLU A 235 15.85 1.13 -19.20
C GLU A 235 17.33 0.77 -19.23
N GLN A 236 17.89 0.34 -18.10
CA GLN A 236 19.27 -0.11 -18.00
C GLN A 236 19.53 -1.39 -18.80
N THR A 237 18.56 -2.32 -18.82
CA THR A 237 18.68 -3.61 -19.50
C THR A 237 18.55 -3.45 -21.01
N ILE A 238 17.50 -2.75 -21.49
CA ILE A 238 17.26 -2.57 -22.93
C ILE A 238 18.03 -1.38 -23.52
N ARG A 239 18.66 -0.55 -22.66
CA ARG A 239 19.40 0.68 -23.03
C ARG A 239 18.58 1.67 -23.86
N GLN A 240 17.29 1.74 -23.59
CA GLN A 240 16.36 2.66 -24.24
C GLN A 240 15.49 3.35 -23.20
N LYS A 241 15.04 4.57 -23.50
CA LYS A 241 14.09 5.31 -22.66
C LYS A 241 12.70 4.70 -22.84
N LEU A 242 11.99 4.56 -21.73
CA LEU A 242 10.62 4.09 -21.73
C LEU A 242 9.67 5.19 -22.21
N PRO A 243 8.51 4.82 -22.79
CA PRO A 243 7.47 5.77 -23.15
C PRO A 243 7.02 6.60 -21.95
N ALA A 244 6.58 7.83 -22.20
CA ALA A 244 6.03 8.68 -21.15
C ALA A 244 4.80 8.02 -20.48
N GLY A 245 4.78 8.01 -19.15
CA GLY A 245 3.70 7.37 -18.40
C GLY A 245 3.77 5.85 -18.30
N PHE A 246 4.80 5.22 -18.83
CA PHE A 246 4.97 3.75 -18.76
C PHE A 246 4.82 3.24 -17.31
N GLN A 247 4.09 2.14 -17.14
CA GLN A 247 3.75 1.53 -15.84
C GLN A 247 2.96 2.45 -14.89
N ARG A 248 2.34 3.54 -15.37
CA ARG A 248 1.36 4.28 -14.58
C ARG A 248 -0.03 3.69 -14.76
N SER A 249 -0.89 3.87 -13.76
CA SER A 249 -2.27 3.38 -13.80
C SER A 249 -3.00 3.80 -15.07
N GLU A 250 -2.78 5.04 -15.56
CA GLU A 250 -3.37 5.55 -16.80
C GLU A 250 -2.87 4.77 -18.05
N PHE A 251 -1.59 4.41 -18.06
CA PHE A 251 -1.01 3.57 -19.12
C PHE A 251 -1.60 2.17 -19.08
N LEU A 252 -1.72 1.58 -17.89
CA LEU A 252 -2.26 0.23 -17.73
C LEU A 252 -3.74 0.16 -18.13
N LEU A 253 -4.53 1.18 -17.77
CA LEU A 253 -5.93 1.28 -18.19
C LEU A 253 -6.06 1.35 -19.71
N ALA A 254 -5.24 2.18 -20.37
CA ALA A 254 -5.25 2.30 -21.83
C ALA A 254 -4.84 1.01 -22.56
N HIS A 255 -4.14 0.09 -21.87
CA HIS A 255 -3.71 -1.20 -22.43
C HIS A 255 -4.54 -2.38 -21.90
N GLY A 256 -5.62 -2.15 -21.17
CA GLY A 256 -6.51 -3.19 -20.69
C GLY A 256 -5.94 -4.10 -19.59
N LEU A 257 -4.94 -3.62 -18.84
CA LEU A 257 -4.34 -4.36 -17.74
C LEU A 257 -5.01 -4.10 -16.39
N ILE A 258 -5.84 -3.06 -16.30
CA ILE A 258 -6.70 -2.75 -15.16
C ILE A 258 -8.05 -2.29 -15.68
N ASP A 259 -9.10 -2.41 -14.86
CA ASP A 259 -10.48 -2.11 -15.26
C ASP A 259 -10.84 -0.64 -15.01
N MET A 260 -10.31 -0.03 -13.98
CA MET A 260 -10.63 1.36 -13.66
C MET A 260 -9.57 2.06 -12.81
N ILE A 261 -9.55 3.40 -12.89
CA ILE A 261 -8.81 4.28 -12.01
C ILE A 261 -9.78 4.95 -11.06
N VAL A 262 -9.56 4.83 -9.76
CA VAL A 262 -10.45 5.34 -8.72
C VAL A 262 -9.67 6.21 -7.75
N ASP A 263 -10.13 7.45 -7.56
CA ASP A 263 -9.57 8.33 -6.51
C ASP A 263 -9.83 7.71 -5.14
N ARG A 264 -8.87 7.86 -4.24
CA ARG A 264 -8.97 7.34 -2.87
C ARG A 264 -10.24 7.75 -2.14
N LYS A 265 -10.73 8.95 -2.40
CA LYS A 265 -11.96 9.49 -1.80
C LYS A 265 -13.19 8.70 -2.19
N ASP A 266 -13.18 8.14 -3.39
CA ASP A 266 -14.32 7.44 -3.97
C ASP A 266 -14.21 5.91 -3.84
N MET A 267 -13.06 5.41 -3.36
CA MET A 267 -12.73 3.98 -3.36
C MET A 267 -13.77 3.15 -2.61
N LYS A 268 -14.11 3.55 -1.38
CA LYS A 268 -15.12 2.85 -0.56
C LYS A 268 -16.47 2.74 -1.27
N ASN A 269 -16.95 3.85 -1.83
CA ASN A 269 -18.24 3.89 -2.53
C ASN A 269 -18.20 3.06 -3.82
N ARG A 270 -17.07 3.08 -4.55
CA ARG A 270 -16.92 2.30 -5.77
C ARG A 270 -16.95 0.80 -5.51
N ILE A 271 -16.26 0.35 -4.45
CA ILE A 271 -16.30 -1.06 -4.03
C ILE A 271 -17.73 -1.46 -3.63
N SER A 272 -18.44 -0.63 -2.87
CA SER A 272 -19.85 -0.88 -2.51
C SER A 272 -20.75 -1.04 -3.72
N GLN A 273 -20.63 -0.16 -4.72
CA GLN A 273 -21.40 -0.26 -5.96
C GLN A 273 -21.15 -1.59 -6.69
N ILE A 274 -19.90 -2.06 -6.70
CA ILE A 274 -19.56 -3.36 -7.30
C ILE A 274 -20.23 -4.49 -6.53
N PHE A 275 -20.18 -4.46 -5.19
CA PHE A 275 -20.88 -5.46 -4.37
C PHE A 275 -22.39 -5.49 -4.66
N GLU A 276 -23.04 -4.33 -4.76
CA GLU A 276 -24.47 -4.22 -5.07
C GLU A 276 -24.81 -4.88 -6.43
N HIS A 277 -23.95 -4.72 -7.43
CA HIS A 277 -24.17 -5.30 -8.76
C HIS A 277 -23.81 -6.78 -8.87
N THR A 278 -22.95 -7.29 -8.01
CA THR A 278 -22.47 -8.69 -8.12
C THR A 278 -23.11 -9.63 -7.10
N GLN A 279 -23.65 -9.11 -6.00
CA GLN A 279 -24.29 -9.93 -4.96
C GLN A 279 -25.82 -10.05 -5.10
N ASN A 280 -26.43 -9.24 -5.93
CA ASN A 280 -27.85 -9.33 -6.29
C ASN A 280 -27.97 -9.73 -7.77
N PRO A 281 -28.01 -11.05 -8.10
CA PRO A 281 -28.26 -11.51 -9.44
C PRO A 281 -29.71 -11.27 -9.89
#